data_7b62f6a44a7431d11a873b6ce7c92785
#
_entry.id   7b62f6a44a7431d11a873b6ce7c92785
#
_cell.length_a   1.000
_cell.length_b   1.000
_cell.length_c   1.000
_cell.angle_alpha   90.00
_cell.angle_beta   90.00
_cell.angle_gamma   90.00
#
_symmetry.space_group_name_H-M   'P 1'
#
loop_
_entity.id
_entity.type
_entity.pdbx_description
1 polymer ?
#
loop_
_entity_poly.entity_id
_entity_poly.type
_entity_poly.pdbx_seq_one_letter_code
_entity_poly.pdbx_strand_id
1 'polypeptide(L)'
;MIGVKPQGISVNHLLKQKTPLDYLETEGCTITPNGAMFKTDSQGFLPKLMEKMYNDRVHFKKLEFEAKKEYQKTKDPIYKKEISRCHNIQWAKKISLNSAYGAIGNQYFRFYNVHQATAITTSGQFVIQYIEQQVNKYMNQILQTKDKVDYIV
;
A
#
# COMPACT_ATOMS: atom_id res chain seq x y z
N MET A 1 -16.74 -1.45 2.21
CA MET A 1 -17.10 -1.68 0.78
C MET A 1 -18.60 -1.50 0.64
N ILE A 2 -19.06 -0.69 -0.32
CA ILE A 2 -20.49 -0.41 -0.54
C ILE A 2 -21.07 -1.33 -1.62
N GLY A 3 -20.23 -1.75 -2.56
CA GLY A 3 -20.64 -2.60 -3.68
C GLY A 3 -19.51 -2.80 -4.67
N VAL A 4 -19.81 -3.52 -5.74
CA VAL A 4 -18.91 -3.71 -6.88
C VAL A 4 -19.68 -3.32 -8.12
N LYS A 5 -19.17 -2.38 -8.91
CA LYS A 5 -19.71 -2.11 -10.25
C LYS A 5 -19.05 -3.07 -11.26
N PRO A 6 -19.80 -3.98 -11.87
CA PRO A 6 -19.23 -5.15 -12.56
C PRO A 6 -18.65 -4.89 -13.94
N GLN A 7 -18.86 -3.76 -14.58
CA GLN A 7 -18.54 -3.63 -16.01
C GLN A 7 -17.68 -2.40 -16.34
N GLY A 8 -16.59 -2.64 -17.04
CA GLY A 8 -15.79 -1.60 -17.71
C GLY A 8 -14.67 -0.96 -16.90
N ILE A 9 -14.45 -1.35 -15.64
CA ILE A 9 -13.34 -0.80 -14.83
C ILE A 9 -12.23 -1.84 -14.72
N SER A 10 -11.03 -1.46 -15.14
CA SER A 10 -9.81 -2.25 -15.03
C SER A 10 -8.61 -1.34 -14.87
N VAL A 11 -7.47 -1.90 -14.46
CA VAL A 11 -6.19 -1.18 -14.37
C VAL A 11 -5.90 -0.43 -15.67
N ASN A 12 -6.06 -1.08 -16.82
CA ASN A 12 -5.80 -0.46 -18.13
C ASN A 12 -6.78 0.67 -18.49
N HIS A 13 -8.05 0.57 -18.10
CA HIS A 13 -9.03 1.63 -18.34
C HIS A 13 -8.72 2.87 -17.49
N LEU A 14 -8.32 2.68 -16.23
CA LEU A 14 -7.95 3.77 -15.34
C LEU A 14 -6.64 4.45 -15.79
N LEU A 15 -5.62 3.68 -16.18
CA LEU A 15 -4.36 4.23 -16.69
C LEU A 15 -4.55 5.05 -17.97
N LYS A 16 -5.47 4.65 -18.85
CA LYS A 16 -5.79 5.36 -20.09
C LYS A 16 -6.84 6.47 -19.91
N GLN A 17 -7.27 6.72 -18.66
CA GLN A 17 -8.29 7.73 -18.32
C GLN A 17 -9.59 7.59 -19.14
N LYS A 18 -9.96 6.35 -19.47
CA LYS A 18 -11.15 6.06 -20.28
C LYS A 18 -12.44 5.92 -19.47
N THR A 19 -12.34 5.94 -18.14
CA THR A 19 -13.49 5.79 -17.24
C THR A 19 -13.85 7.14 -16.67
N PRO A 20 -15.07 7.65 -16.91
CA PRO A 20 -15.55 8.87 -16.26
C PRO A 20 -15.73 8.57 -14.76
N LEU A 21 -15.06 9.36 -13.92
CA LEU A 21 -15.07 9.17 -12.45
C LEU A 21 -15.78 10.31 -11.71
N ASP A 22 -16.27 11.31 -12.43
CA ASP A 22 -16.86 12.54 -11.86
C ASP A 22 -18.03 12.25 -10.91
N TYR A 23 -18.79 11.18 -11.17
CA TYR A 23 -19.91 10.77 -10.33
C TYR A 23 -19.47 10.27 -8.93
N LEU A 24 -18.22 9.84 -8.76
CA LEU A 24 -17.72 9.33 -7.47
C LEU A 24 -17.60 10.44 -6.43
N GLU A 25 -17.25 11.66 -6.84
CA GLU A 25 -17.19 12.82 -5.95
C GLU A 25 -18.59 13.14 -5.42
N THR A 26 -19.61 13.09 -6.30
CA THR A 26 -21.01 13.33 -5.92
C THR A 26 -21.54 12.28 -4.95
N GLU A 27 -21.13 11.03 -5.11
CA GLU A 27 -21.54 9.92 -4.23
C GLU A 27 -20.71 9.79 -2.94
N GLY A 28 -19.65 10.59 -2.77
CA GLY A 28 -18.73 10.49 -1.63
C GLY A 28 -18.04 9.13 -1.55
N CYS A 29 -17.68 8.57 -2.70
CA CYS A 29 -17.13 7.24 -2.84
C CYS A 29 -15.79 7.25 -3.57
N THR A 30 -14.96 6.25 -3.32
CA THR A 30 -13.79 5.93 -4.14
C THR A 30 -13.95 4.54 -4.77
N ILE A 31 -13.26 4.32 -5.89
CA ILE A 31 -13.33 3.06 -6.62
C ILE A 31 -11.92 2.48 -6.82
N THR A 32 -11.85 1.17 -6.79
CA THR A 32 -10.61 0.43 -7.06
C THR A 32 -10.64 -0.18 -8.47
N PRO A 33 -9.47 -0.57 -9.03
CA PRO A 33 -9.39 -1.07 -10.40
C PRO A 33 -10.19 -2.36 -10.70
N ASN A 34 -10.62 -3.08 -9.67
CA ASN A 34 -11.55 -4.21 -9.83
C ASN A 34 -13.03 -3.80 -9.72
N GLY A 35 -13.33 -2.50 -9.66
CA GLY A 35 -14.69 -1.98 -9.55
C GLY A 35 -15.29 -1.95 -8.15
N ALA A 36 -14.54 -2.34 -7.10
CA ALA A 36 -15.04 -2.26 -5.73
C ALA A 36 -15.11 -0.80 -5.28
N MET A 37 -16.24 -0.42 -4.67
CA MET A 37 -16.52 0.93 -4.21
C MET A 37 -16.42 1.03 -2.69
N PHE A 38 -15.81 2.10 -2.20
CA PHE A 38 -15.63 2.38 -0.78
C PHE A 38 -16.10 3.79 -0.45
N LYS A 39 -16.74 3.95 0.71
CA LYS A 39 -17.07 5.28 1.24
C LYS A 39 -15.80 6.02 1.67
N THR A 40 -15.81 7.34 1.51
CA THR A 40 -14.73 8.23 1.92
C THR A 40 -14.98 8.89 3.27
N ASP A 41 -16.23 8.87 3.75
CA ASP A 41 -16.69 9.52 4.98
C ASP A 41 -16.28 8.78 6.27
N SER A 42 -16.02 7.49 6.18
CA SER A 42 -15.72 6.67 7.35
C SER A 42 -14.68 5.57 7.07
N GLN A 43 -13.75 5.43 8.00
CA GLN A 43 -12.75 4.38 7.93
C GLN A 43 -13.27 3.10 8.62
N GLY A 44 -13.24 1.99 7.88
CA GLY A 44 -13.61 0.69 8.43
C GLY A 44 -12.66 0.17 9.51
N PHE A 45 -13.11 -0.80 10.28
CA PHE A 45 -12.36 -1.42 11.38
C PHE A 45 -10.99 -1.98 10.94
N LEU A 46 -10.95 -2.78 9.88
CA LEU A 46 -9.71 -3.40 9.41
C LEU A 46 -8.67 -2.37 8.92
N PRO A 47 -9.01 -1.41 8.06
CA PRO A 47 -8.09 -0.33 7.67
C PRO A 47 -7.56 0.45 8.87
N LYS A 48 -8.41 0.78 9.85
CA LYS A 48 -8.01 1.49 11.07
C LYS A 48 -7.01 0.67 11.91
N LEU A 49 -7.25 -0.63 12.04
CA LEU A 49 -6.32 -1.53 12.72
C LEU A 49 -4.98 -1.63 12.00
N MET A 50 -5.01 -1.77 10.66
CA MET A 50 -3.79 -1.83 9.84
C MET A 50 -2.99 -0.54 9.90
N GLU A 51 -3.63 0.61 9.85
CA GLU A 51 -2.99 1.92 10.01
C GLU A 51 -2.27 2.05 11.35
N LYS A 52 -2.93 1.67 12.45
CA LYS A 52 -2.30 1.62 13.79
C LYS A 52 -1.07 0.73 13.80
N MET A 53 -1.18 -0.49 13.26
CA MET A 53 -0.05 -1.43 13.22
C MET A 53 1.10 -0.92 12.34
N TYR A 54 0.79 -0.24 11.24
CA TYR A 54 1.77 0.39 10.37
C TYR A 54 2.51 1.54 11.08
N ASN A 55 1.78 2.42 11.75
CA ASN A 55 2.35 3.53 12.50
C ASN A 55 3.25 3.03 13.65
N ASP A 56 2.81 2.03 14.40
CA ASP A 56 3.63 1.37 15.41
C ASP A 56 4.93 0.82 14.79
N ARG A 57 4.84 0.14 13.64
CA ARG A 57 6.02 -0.38 12.93
C ARG A 57 6.98 0.72 12.54
N VAL A 58 6.49 1.82 11.97
CA VAL A 58 7.33 2.97 11.59
C VAL A 58 8.02 3.57 12.80
N HIS A 59 7.31 3.70 13.92
CA HIS A 59 7.86 4.19 15.18
C HIS A 59 9.03 3.29 15.67
N PHE A 60 8.83 1.98 15.78
CA PHE A 60 9.88 1.06 16.23
C PHE A 60 11.05 0.96 15.23
N LYS A 61 10.80 1.14 13.94
CA LYS A 61 11.87 1.23 12.94
C LYS A 61 12.74 2.48 13.12
N LYS A 62 12.15 3.62 13.49
CA LYS A 62 12.90 4.85 13.84
C LYS A 62 13.75 4.64 15.08
N LEU A 63 13.17 4.09 16.16
CA LEU A 63 13.90 3.78 17.40
C LEU A 63 15.07 2.81 17.15
N GLU A 64 14.87 1.77 16.33
CA GLU A 64 15.93 0.85 15.92
C GLU A 64 17.08 1.60 15.24
N PHE A 65 16.77 2.53 14.35
CA PHE A 65 17.75 3.31 13.62
C PHE A 65 18.52 4.27 14.54
N GLU A 66 17.84 4.93 15.47
CA GLU A 66 18.46 5.79 16.48
C GLU A 66 19.39 5.00 17.41
N ALA A 67 18.90 3.86 17.91
CA ALA A 67 19.74 2.98 18.73
C ALA A 67 20.97 2.45 17.99
N LYS A 68 20.86 2.18 16.67
CA LYS A 68 22.01 1.81 15.82
C LYS A 68 23.04 2.94 15.72
N LYS A 69 22.59 4.19 15.56
CA LYS A 69 23.48 5.36 15.52
C LYS A 69 24.24 5.54 16.84
N GLU A 70 23.53 5.44 17.97
CA GLU A 70 24.15 5.57 19.29
C GLU A 70 25.10 4.40 19.59
N TYR A 71 24.75 3.18 19.19
CA TYR A 71 25.64 2.02 19.29
C TYR A 71 26.94 2.19 18.49
N GLN A 72 26.89 2.81 17.31
CA GLN A 72 28.08 3.08 16.50
C GLN A 72 29.03 4.05 17.20
N LYS A 73 28.51 5.03 17.98
CA LYS A 73 29.29 6.03 18.71
C LYS A 73 29.86 5.49 20.02
N THR A 74 29.03 4.83 20.81
CA THR A 74 29.35 4.45 22.20
C THR A 74 29.78 3.01 22.35
N LYS A 75 29.36 2.11 21.45
CA LYS A 75 29.50 0.65 21.50
C LYS A 75 28.96 0.01 22.79
N ASP A 76 28.05 0.72 23.48
CA ASP A 76 27.46 0.23 24.73
C ASP A 76 26.50 -0.95 24.44
N PRO A 77 26.62 -2.09 25.16
CA PRO A 77 25.77 -3.26 25.02
C PRO A 77 24.28 -2.99 25.25
N ILE A 78 23.91 -1.93 25.97
CA ILE A 78 22.52 -1.52 26.20
C ILE A 78 21.83 -1.24 24.87
N TYR A 79 22.47 -0.49 23.97
CA TYR A 79 21.92 -0.20 22.65
C TYR A 79 21.79 -1.44 21.77
N LYS A 80 22.64 -2.43 21.93
CA LYS A 80 22.52 -3.72 21.22
C LYS A 80 21.22 -4.46 21.61
N LYS A 81 20.85 -4.44 22.90
CA LYS A 81 19.58 -5.01 23.38
C LYS A 81 18.39 -4.24 22.83
N GLU A 82 18.46 -2.91 22.83
CA GLU A 82 17.40 -2.05 22.32
C GLU A 82 17.19 -2.23 20.81
N ILE A 83 18.27 -2.33 20.03
CA ILE A 83 18.19 -2.67 18.59
C ILE A 83 17.43 -3.99 18.38
N SER A 84 17.81 -5.04 19.11
CA SER A 84 17.15 -6.35 18.99
C SER A 84 15.67 -6.29 19.37
N ARG A 85 15.34 -5.57 20.46
CA ARG A 85 13.96 -5.37 20.89
C ARG A 85 13.11 -4.66 19.83
N CYS A 86 13.57 -3.52 19.35
CA CYS A 86 12.89 -2.73 18.34
C CYS A 86 12.76 -3.48 17.01
N HIS A 87 13.83 -4.19 16.61
CA HIS A 87 13.84 -5.03 15.43
C HIS A 87 12.75 -6.11 15.50
N ASN A 88 12.68 -6.86 16.59
CA ASN A 88 11.71 -7.94 16.75
C ASN A 88 10.26 -7.40 16.73
N ILE A 89 10.01 -6.27 17.39
CA ILE A 89 8.67 -5.66 17.41
C ILE A 89 8.26 -5.19 16.01
N GLN A 90 9.12 -4.44 15.29
CA GLN A 90 8.80 -3.95 13.96
C GLN A 90 8.64 -5.10 12.95
N TRP A 91 9.39 -6.18 13.13
CA TRP A 91 9.28 -7.38 12.30
C TRP A 91 7.97 -8.13 12.55
N ALA A 92 7.59 -8.33 13.81
CA ALA A 92 6.29 -8.92 14.16
C ALA A 92 5.11 -8.12 13.59
N LYS A 93 5.17 -6.77 13.67
CA LYS A 93 4.17 -5.90 13.05
C LYS A 93 4.12 -6.04 11.52
N LYS A 94 5.28 -6.18 10.86
CA LYS A 94 5.34 -6.44 9.41
C LYS A 94 4.65 -7.75 9.03
N ILE A 95 4.94 -8.83 9.77
CA ILE A 95 4.32 -10.13 9.54
C ILE A 95 2.80 -10.03 9.73
N SER A 96 2.34 -9.39 10.81
CA SER A 96 0.91 -9.21 11.08
C SER A 96 0.18 -8.43 9.98
N LEU A 97 0.80 -7.37 9.44
CA LEU A 97 0.25 -6.59 8.31
C LEU A 97 0.10 -7.45 7.05
N ASN A 98 1.11 -8.24 6.71
CA ASN A 98 1.06 -9.13 5.55
C ASN A 98 0.04 -10.26 5.74
N SER A 99 -0.05 -10.81 6.96
CA SER A 99 -1.01 -11.88 7.29
C SER A 99 -2.45 -11.41 7.22
N ALA A 100 -2.72 -10.15 7.56
CA ALA A 100 -4.06 -9.57 7.46
C ALA A 100 -4.59 -9.58 6.02
N TYR A 101 -3.75 -9.24 5.03
CA TYR A 101 -4.10 -9.34 3.63
C TYR A 101 -4.44 -10.79 3.23
N GLY A 102 -3.57 -11.75 3.58
CA GLY A 102 -3.81 -13.16 3.29
C GLY A 102 -5.07 -13.70 3.98
N ALA A 103 -5.36 -13.24 5.20
CA ALA A 103 -6.57 -13.63 5.92
C ALA A 103 -7.85 -13.15 5.21
N ILE A 104 -7.90 -11.90 4.72
CA ILE A 104 -9.08 -11.39 3.99
C ILE A 104 -9.41 -12.25 2.78
N GLY A 105 -8.40 -12.81 2.10
CA GLY A 105 -8.57 -13.71 0.96
C GLY A 105 -8.87 -15.19 1.34
N ASN A 106 -8.85 -15.54 2.61
CA ASN A 106 -9.07 -16.92 3.07
C ASN A 106 -10.55 -17.14 3.42
N GLN A 107 -11.18 -18.14 2.78
CA GLN A 107 -12.59 -18.47 2.96
C GLN A 107 -13.00 -18.84 4.40
N TYR A 108 -12.07 -19.27 5.23
CA TYR A 108 -12.31 -19.61 6.66
C TYR A 108 -12.18 -18.42 7.60
N PHE A 109 -11.76 -17.25 7.10
CA PHE A 109 -11.63 -16.06 7.89
C PHE A 109 -12.99 -15.39 8.11
N ARG A 110 -13.28 -14.96 9.36
CA ARG A 110 -14.56 -14.32 9.69
C ARG A 110 -14.92 -13.11 8.80
N PHE A 111 -13.91 -12.37 8.35
CA PHE A 111 -14.09 -11.18 7.50
C PHE A 111 -13.64 -11.46 6.06
N TYR A 112 -13.79 -12.72 5.61
CA TYR A 112 -13.48 -13.11 4.24
C TYR A 112 -14.22 -12.24 3.23
N ASN A 113 -13.49 -11.66 2.29
CA ASN A 113 -14.04 -10.92 1.18
C ASN A 113 -13.05 -10.90 0.02
N VAL A 114 -13.31 -11.74 -0.98
CA VAL A 114 -12.45 -11.87 -2.16
C VAL A 114 -12.38 -10.57 -2.98
N HIS A 115 -13.46 -9.79 -3.03
CA HIS A 115 -13.46 -8.51 -3.75
C HIS A 115 -12.55 -7.48 -3.07
N GLN A 116 -12.49 -7.47 -1.74
CA GLN A 116 -11.55 -6.64 -1.00
C GLN A 116 -10.09 -7.08 -1.21
N ALA A 117 -9.82 -8.38 -1.16
CA ALA A 117 -8.49 -8.91 -1.42
C ALA A 117 -8.02 -8.57 -2.85
N THR A 118 -8.89 -8.75 -3.84
CA THR A 118 -8.62 -8.38 -5.23
C THR A 118 -8.45 -6.86 -5.39
N ALA A 119 -9.25 -6.04 -4.68
CA ALA A 119 -9.11 -4.59 -4.70
C ALA A 119 -7.72 -4.14 -4.26
N ILE A 120 -7.17 -4.71 -3.18
CA ILE A 120 -5.82 -4.41 -2.70
C ILE A 120 -4.77 -4.76 -3.76
N THR A 121 -4.87 -5.95 -4.35
CA THR A 121 -3.90 -6.42 -5.36
C THR A 121 -3.94 -5.58 -6.63
N THR A 122 -5.13 -5.32 -7.16
CA THR A 122 -5.29 -4.52 -8.40
C THR A 122 -4.94 -3.06 -8.20
N SER A 123 -5.15 -2.50 -6.98
CA SER A 123 -4.69 -1.16 -6.64
C SER A 123 -3.16 -1.10 -6.59
N GLY A 124 -2.50 -2.12 -6.04
CA GLY A 124 -1.04 -2.24 -6.08
C GLY A 124 -0.50 -2.29 -7.51
N GLN A 125 -1.10 -3.10 -8.38
CA GLN A 125 -0.75 -3.18 -9.80
C GLN A 125 -0.93 -1.82 -10.50
N PHE A 126 -2.03 -1.13 -10.24
CA PHE A 126 -2.29 0.18 -10.80
C PHE A 126 -1.22 1.20 -10.41
N VAL A 127 -0.86 1.26 -9.12
CA VAL A 127 0.15 2.19 -8.60
C VAL A 127 1.52 1.91 -9.22
N ILE A 128 1.95 0.65 -9.32
CA ILE A 128 3.24 0.28 -9.92
C ILE A 128 3.29 0.69 -11.39
N GLN A 129 2.28 0.37 -12.17
CA GLN A 129 2.21 0.71 -13.60
C GLN A 129 2.10 2.23 -13.81
N TYR A 130 1.39 2.93 -12.94
CA TYR A 130 1.30 4.39 -13.02
C TYR A 130 2.67 5.04 -12.73
N ILE A 131 3.38 4.59 -11.70
CA ILE A 131 4.72 5.09 -11.38
C ILE A 131 5.69 4.82 -12.53
N GLU A 132 5.67 3.62 -13.09
CA GLU A 132 6.48 3.25 -14.26
C GLU A 132 6.27 4.25 -15.43
N GLN A 133 5.02 4.51 -15.79
CA GLN A 133 4.69 5.48 -16.85
C GLN A 133 5.19 6.89 -16.53
N GLN A 134 5.01 7.36 -15.29
CA GLN A 134 5.44 8.70 -14.90
C GLN A 134 6.96 8.83 -14.87
N VAL A 135 7.68 7.83 -14.38
CA VAL A 135 9.15 7.85 -14.37
C VAL A 135 9.71 7.78 -15.78
N ASN A 136 9.18 6.91 -16.65
CA ASN A 136 9.60 6.84 -18.04
C ASN A 136 9.37 8.18 -18.77
N LYS A 137 8.21 8.80 -18.56
CA LYS A 137 7.91 10.13 -19.10
C LYS A 137 8.89 11.20 -18.62
N TYR A 138 9.16 11.22 -17.31
CA TYR A 138 10.09 12.16 -16.69
C TYR A 138 11.53 11.98 -17.21
N MET A 139 12.00 10.73 -17.29
CA MET A 139 13.33 10.40 -17.77
C MET A 139 13.50 10.73 -19.26
N ASN A 140 12.48 10.49 -20.08
CA ASN A 140 12.50 10.90 -21.48
C ASN A 140 12.64 12.42 -21.64
N GLN A 141 12.01 13.21 -20.78
CA GLN A 141 12.15 14.68 -20.78
C GLN A 141 13.56 15.12 -20.40
N ILE A 142 14.16 14.54 -19.37
CA ILE A 142 15.51 14.91 -18.91
C ILE A 142 16.59 14.48 -19.89
N LEU A 143 16.51 13.24 -20.37
CA LEU A 143 17.53 12.66 -21.25
C LEU A 143 17.29 12.97 -22.73
N GLN A 144 16.23 13.74 -23.04
CA GLN A 144 15.83 14.10 -24.40
C GLN A 144 15.70 12.87 -25.34
N THR A 145 15.26 11.74 -24.76
CA THR A 145 14.99 10.51 -25.51
C THR A 145 13.52 10.47 -25.91
N LYS A 146 13.22 9.81 -27.03
CA LYS A 146 11.85 9.69 -27.54
C LYS A 146 11.31 8.30 -27.16
N ASP A 147 10.22 8.28 -26.38
CA ASP A 147 9.40 7.09 -26.10
C ASP A 147 10.16 5.85 -25.56
N LYS A 148 11.29 6.06 -24.87
CA LYS A 148 11.98 4.98 -24.19
C LYS A 148 11.18 4.53 -22.97
N VAL A 149 10.94 3.21 -22.79
CA VAL A 149 10.02 2.63 -21.78
C VAL A 149 10.71 1.71 -20.77
N ASP A 150 12.03 1.65 -20.78
CA ASP A 150 12.83 0.68 -20.01
C ASP A 150 13.77 1.33 -18.97
N TYR A 151 13.38 2.47 -18.42
CA TYR A 151 14.15 3.11 -17.34
C TYR A 151 13.91 2.47 -15.97
N ILE A 152 12.82 1.71 -15.83
CA ILE A 152 12.53 0.90 -14.65
C ILE A 152 12.35 -0.54 -15.12
N VAL A 153 13.13 -1.43 -14.52
CA VAL A 153 13.04 -2.88 -14.70
C VAL A 153 12.42 -3.51 -13.45
#